data_460f2d502a32b4c91c01c7c57ff34103
#
_entry.id   460f2d502a32b4c91c01c7c57ff34103
#
_cell.length_a   1.000
_cell.length_b   1.000
_cell.length_c   1.000
_cell.angle_alpha   90.00
_cell.angle_beta   90.00
_cell.angle_gamma   90.00
#
_symmetry.space_group_name_H-M   'P 1'
#
loop_
_entity.id
_entity.type
_entity.pdbx_description
1 polymer ?
#
loop_
_entity_poly.entity_id
_entity_poly.type
_entity_poly.pdbx_seq_one_letter_code
_entity_poly.pdbx_strand_id
1 'polypeptide(L)'
;MAKKKTKSQPKKKQVSNENVIGLHSEVTEQPITQTLETNYMPYAMSTNVSRAFPEIDGFKPSHRKLLYTMYKMGLLKGERQKSANIVGQTMKLNPHGDAAIYETMVRLATGNEALLAPFVESKGNFGKYYSGDLSYAASRYTEAKLSPICAEIFKDIDKDPVDFVDSYDGAMKEPRLLPTTFPNILVSANKGIGVAMASDICGFNLNEVCTATMHYLEDPECDLLEYMPMPDFSTGGEIIYRREEMERIIETGLGSFQIRSRWRWIPEERIIEVYEIPYTTKTDVIIERIVKLSKEGKVREIADIRDETDLSGLRIAIDLKRGVDPDELMAKLYRSTTLQDSFSCNFNVLVDGYPRVMGVRQILHEWVEWRIQSTRRRVSFDLGKKSERLHLLHGLEAILLDIDKAIAIIRNTKLEAEVVPNLMRGFDIDETQAEFVAELKLRNINEEYILNRTKDIAKLEDEIAELEDILSSEDNIKKVISDELAAVNKKYVMPRRT
;
A
#
# COMPACT_ATOMS: atom_id res chain seq x y z
N MET A 1 -49.01 58.44 -29.63
CA MET A 1 -48.23 57.45 -30.43
C MET A 1 -46.77 57.58 -30.09
N ALA A 2 -46.26 56.67 -29.25
CA ALA A 2 -44.85 56.67 -28.82
C ALA A 2 -44.09 55.64 -29.63
N LYS A 3 -43.07 56.08 -30.37
CA LYS A 3 -42.16 55.22 -31.17
C LYS A 3 -41.24 54.44 -30.22
N LYS A 4 -41.34 53.11 -30.21
CA LYS A 4 -40.38 52.17 -29.60
C LYS A 4 -39.04 52.30 -30.33
N LYS A 5 -38.00 52.71 -29.62
CA LYS A 5 -36.61 52.58 -30.07
C LYS A 5 -36.15 51.11 -29.91
N THR A 6 -35.94 50.44 -31.02
CA THR A 6 -35.25 49.13 -31.08
C THR A 6 -33.78 49.30 -30.70
N LYS A 7 -33.34 48.65 -29.63
CA LYS A 7 -31.93 48.53 -29.26
C LYS A 7 -31.23 47.66 -30.30
N SER A 8 -30.28 48.22 -31.06
CA SER A 8 -29.38 47.46 -31.92
C SER A 8 -28.44 46.59 -31.05
N GLN A 9 -28.39 45.30 -31.38
CA GLN A 9 -27.39 44.42 -30.78
C GLN A 9 -25.99 44.88 -31.20
N PRO A 10 -24.97 44.79 -30.32
CA PRO A 10 -23.59 45.11 -30.68
C PRO A 10 -23.08 44.13 -31.75
N LYS A 11 -22.68 44.66 -32.89
CA LYS A 11 -22.00 43.89 -33.95
C LYS A 11 -20.74 43.26 -33.35
N LYS A 12 -20.68 41.92 -33.34
CA LYS A 12 -19.44 41.18 -33.07
C LYS A 12 -18.38 41.68 -34.05
N LYS A 13 -17.26 42.20 -33.53
CA LYS A 13 -16.08 42.48 -34.33
C LYS A 13 -15.60 41.15 -34.89
N GLN A 14 -15.69 40.97 -36.19
CA GLN A 14 -14.97 39.92 -36.88
C GLN A 14 -13.48 40.21 -36.74
N VAL A 15 -12.76 39.39 -36.02
CA VAL A 15 -11.30 39.42 -35.98
C VAL A 15 -10.83 38.83 -37.31
N SER A 16 -10.18 39.62 -38.18
CA SER A 16 -9.63 39.12 -39.41
C SER A 16 -8.46 38.19 -39.07
N ASN A 17 -8.48 36.96 -39.58
CA ASN A 17 -7.44 35.96 -39.38
C ASN A 17 -6.20 36.18 -40.28
N GLU A 18 -6.08 37.34 -40.95
CA GLU A 18 -5.02 37.62 -41.93
C GLU A 18 -3.60 37.66 -41.34
N ASN A 19 -3.43 37.73 -40.03
CA ASN A 19 -2.11 37.77 -39.38
C ASN A 19 -1.80 36.57 -38.47
N VAL A 20 -2.54 35.49 -38.59
CA VAL A 20 -2.27 34.27 -37.79
C VAL A 20 -1.67 33.21 -38.68
N ILE A 21 -0.35 33.05 -38.60
CA ILE A 21 0.41 32.06 -39.37
C ILE A 21 -0.03 30.66 -38.89
N GLY A 22 -0.60 29.87 -39.82
CA GLY A 22 -0.87 28.41 -39.59
C GLY A 22 -2.29 28.03 -39.17
N LEU A 23 -3.27 28.92 -39.14
CA LEU A 23 -4.66 28.57 -38.85
C LEU A 23 -5.49 28.31 -40.11
N HIS A 24 -5.38 27.09 -40.65
CA HIS A 24 -6.39 26.50 -41.53
C HIS A 24 -7.31 25.57 -40.72
N SER A 25 -7.77 26.00 -39.57
CA SER A 25 -8.70 25.23 -38.73
C SER A 25 -10.10 25.81 -38.84
N GLU A 26 -11.06 24.95 -39.08
CA GLU A 26 -12.46 25.27 -39.05
C GLU A 26 -12.89 25.51 -37.58
N VAL A 27 -13.47 26.65 -37.30
CA VAL A 27 -14.02 26.96 -35.95
C VAL A 27 -15.39 26.33 -35.83
N THR A 28 -15.50 25.28 -35.09
CA THR A 28 -16.79 24.63 -34.78
C THR A 28 -17.33 25.12 -33.44
N GLU A 29 -18.61 25.37 -33.35
CA GLU A 29 -19.31 25.64 -32.07
C GLU A 29 -19.56 24.29 -31.39
N GLN A 30 -19.06 24.15 -30.14
CA GLN A 30 -19.25 22.98 -29.31
C GLN A 30 -19.86 23.38 -27.97
N PRO A 31 -20.96 22.71 -27.51
CA PRO A 31 -21.49 22.92 -26.19
C PRO A 31 -20.45 22.67 -25.10
N ILE A 32 -20.43 23.49 -24.04
CA ILE A 32 -19.51 23.30 -22.91
C ILE A 32 -19.68 21.92 -22.24
N THR A 33 -20.89 21.39 -22.18
CA THR A 33 -21.18 20.07 -21.66
C THR A 33 -20.44 18.97 -22.44
N GLN A 34 -20.45 19.04 -23.78
CA GLN A 34 -19.70 18.10 -24.61
C GLN A 34 -18.20 18.22 -24.40
N THR A 35 -17.66 19.44 -24.24
CA THR A 35 -16.24 19.65 -23.93
C THR A 35 -15.88 19.05 -22.57
N LEU A 36 -16.73 19.20 -21.58
CA LEU A 36 -16.54 18.60 -20.26
C LEU A 36 -16.55 17.07 -20.33
N GLU A 37 -17.51 16.48 -21.03
CA GLU A 37 -17.62 15.02 -21.16
C GLU A 37 -16.47 14.41 -21.93
N THR A 38 -16.04 15.02 -23.05
CA THR A 38 -15.02 14.43 -23.93
C THR A 38 -13.58 14.73 -23.54
N ASN A 39 -13.32 15.87 -22.88
CA ASN A 39 -11.95 16.31 -22.58
C ASN A 39 -11.68 16.35 -21.08
N TYR A 40 -12.58 16.94 -20.28
CA TYR A 40 -12.34 17.17 -18.86
C TYR A 40 -12.57 15.89 -18.03
N MET A 41 -13.65 15.15 -18.26
CA MET A 41 -13.94 13.93 -17.52
C MET A 41 -12.86 12.85 -17.68
N PRO A 42 -12.37 12.52 -18.89
CA PRO A 42 -11.26 11.58 -19.05
C PRO A 42 -9.99 12.05 -18.34
N TYR A 43 -9.66 13.35 -18.38
CA TYR A 43 -8.54 13.90 -17.62
C TYR A 43 -8.73 13.78 -16.12
N ALA A 44 -9.90 14.13 -15.60
CA ALA A 44 -10.21 14.04 -14.19
C ALA A 44 -10.14 12.57 -13.70
N MET A 45 -10.74 11.64 -14.43
CA MET A 45 -10.69 10.21 -14.11
C MET A 45 -9.27 9.67 -14.17
N SER A 46 -8.49 9.99 -15.20
CA SER A 46 -7.09 9.58 -15.30
C SER A 46 -6.27 10.06 -14.10
N THR A 47 -6.42 11.34 -13.71
CA THR A 47 -5.70 11.90 -12.56
C THR A 47 -6.11 11.22 -11.24
N ASN A 48 -7.38 10.96 -11.04
CA ASN A 48 -7.88 10.34 -9.81
C ASN A 48 -7.43 8.88 -9.71
N VAL A 49 -7.57 8.12 -10.79
CA VAL A 49 -7.27 6.67 -10.82
C VAL A 49 -5.76 6.40 -10.86
N SER A 50 -5.01 7.09 -11.71
CA SER A 50 -3.60 6.78 -11.91
C SER A 50 -2.64 7.46 -10.94
N ARG A 51 -3.11 8.41 -10.11
CA ARG A 51 -2.22 9.21 -9.26
C ARG A 51 -2.75 9.49 -7.85
N ALA A 52 -4.00 9.94 -7.71
CA ALA A 52 -4.45 10.57 -6.47
C ALA A 52 -4.92 9.57 -5.42
N PHE A 53 -5.68 8.55 -5.81
CA PHE A 53 -6.37 7.67 -4.86
C PHE A 53 -5.66 6.32 -4.69
N PRO A 54 -5.70 5.76 -3.46
CA PRO A 54 -5.25 4.41 -3.23
C PRO A 54 -6.29 3.40 -3.73
N GLU A 55 -5.83 2.21 -4.10
CA GLU A 55 -6.67 1.04 -4.33
C GLU A 55 -6.80 0.21 -3.04
N ILE A 56 -7.54 -0.89 -3.10
CA ILE A 56 -7.86 -1.73 -1.94
C ILE A 56 -6.63 -2.32 -1.24
N ASP A 57 -5.50 -2.45 -1.91
CA ASP A 57 -4.21 -2.85 -1.32
C ASP A 57 -3.55 -1.73 -0.48
N GLY A 58 -4.14 -0.53 -0.45
CA GLY A 58 -3.66 0.62 0.30
C GLY A 58 -2.58 1.44 -0.39
N PHE A 59 -2.24 1.12 -1.62
CA PHE A 59 -1.19 1.79 -2.36
C PHE A 59 -1.72 2.61 -3.53
N LYS A 60 -1.05 3.72 -3.80
CA LYS A 60 -1.14 4.44 -5.07
C LYS A 60 -0.23 3.76 -6.11
N PRO A 61 -0.47 3.96 -7.41
CA PRO A 61 0.40 3.41 -8.45
C PRO A 61 1.89 3.74 -8.26
N SER A 62 2.23 4.97 -7.85
CA SER A 62 3.62 5.38 -7.59
C SER A 62 4.26 4.60 -6.43
N HIS A 63 3.52 4.35 -5.35
CA HIS A 63 3.97 3.53 -4.22
C HIS A 63 4.25 2.10 -4.67
N ARG A 64 3.30 1.51 -5.40
CA ARG A 64 3.36 0.12 -5.86
C ARG A 64 4.54 -0.12 -6.78
N LYS A 65 4.75 0.77 -7.76
CA LYS A 65 5.87 0.69 -8.71
C LYS A 65 7.24 0.82 -8.02
N LEU A 66 7.38 1.74 -7.07
CA LEU A 66 8.59 1.89 -6.29
C LEU A 66 8.89 0.63 -5.45
N LEU A 67 7.93 0.17 -4.66
CA LEU A 67 8.10 -0.98 -3.79
C LEU A 67 8.36 -2.27 -4.59
N TYR A 68 7.65 -2.46 -5.72
CA TYR A 68 7.87 -3.60 -6.60
C TYR A 68 9.26 -3.57 -7.26
N THR A 69 9.74 -2.40 -7.69
CA THR A 69 11.12 -2.24 -8.19
C THR A 69 12.12 -2.64 -7.12
N MET A 70 11.96 -2.16 -5.88
CA MET A 70 12.84 -2.53 -4.77
C MET A 70 12.80 -4.04 -4.48
N TYR A 71 11.62 -4.66 -4.57
CA TYR A 71 11.47 -6.12 -4.44
C TYR A 71 12.23 -6.88 -5.53
N LYS A 72 12.07 -6.48 -6.80
CA LYS A 72 12.80 -7.07 -7.95
C LYS A 72 14.30 -6.88 -7.88
N MET A 73 14.77 -5.82 -7.23
CA MET A 73 16.19 -5.59 -6.93
C MET A 73 16.70 -6.46 -5.78
N GLY A 74 15.85 -7.29 -5.15
CA GLY A 74 16.23 -8.16 -4.04
C GLY A 74 16.40 -7.43 -2.70
N LEU A 75 15.93 -6.19 -2.57
CA LEU A 75 16.16 -5.33 -1.40
C LEU A 75 15.33 -5.72 -0.17
N LEU A 76 14.53 -6.77 -0.23
CA LEU A 76 13.85 -7.33 0.95
C LEU A 76 14.83 -8.08 1.88
N LYS A 77 15.78 -8.81 1.28
CA LYS A 77 16.79 -9.61 2.01
C LYS A 77 18.22 -9.09 1.80
N GLY A 78 18.42 -8.26 0.77
CA GLY A 78 19.72 -7.74 0.36
C GLY A 78 20.20 -6.55 1.19
N GLU A 79 21.39 -6.09 0.85
CA GLU A 79 22.00 -4.89 1.41
C GLU A 79 21.27 -3.63 0.92
N ARG A 80 21.39 -2.54 1.71
CA ARG A 80 20.89 -1.22 1.28
C ARG A 80 21.61 -0.75 0.02
N GLN A 81 20.89 -0.05 -0.83
CA GLN A 81 21.45 0.60 -2.02
C GLN A 81 21.23 2.11 -1.97
N LYS A 82 22.02 2.86 -2.74
CA LYS A 82 21.83 4.30 -2.90
C LYS A 82 20.44 4.60 -3.43
N SER A 83 19.75 5.53 -2.79
CA SER A 83 18.39 5.91 -3.19
C SER A 83 18.34 6.36 -4.65
N ALA A 84 19.37 7.04 -5.15
CA ALA A 84 19.47 7.44 -6.56
C ALA A 84 19.44 6.24 -7.53
N ASN A 85 20.06 5.10 -7.18
CA ASN A 85 20.01 3.89 -8.00
C ASN A 85 18.59 3.30 -8.02
N ILE A 86 17.93 3.22 -6.85
CA ILE A 86 16.56 2.71 -6.74
C ILE A 86 15.60 3.59 -7.56
N VAL A 87 15.73 4.92 -7.46
CA VAL A 87 14.94 5.88 -8.23
C VAL A 87 15.14 5.64 -9.74
N GLY A 88 16.39 5.53 -10.19
CA GLY A 88 16.72 5.26 -11.60
C GLY A 88 16.11 3.95 -12.13
N GLN A 89 16.12 2.87 -11.32
CA GLN A 89 15.47 1.61 -11.71
C GLN A 89 13.94 1.73 -11.74
N THR A 90 13.37 2.51 -10.82
CA THR A 90 11.91 2.72 -10.74
C THR A 90 11.37 3.48 -11.96
N MET A 91 12.17 4.34 -12.57
CA MET A 91 11.77 5.08 -13.78
C MET A 91 11.42 4.17 -14.97
N LYS A 92 11.87 2.92 -14.98
CA LYS A 92 11.50 1.92 -16.00
C LYS A 92 10.02 1.52 -15.92
N LEU A 93 9.41 1.59 -14.74
CA LEU A 93 7.99 1.33 -14.52
C LEU A 93 7.17 2.61 -14.34
N ASN A 94 7.80 3.67 -13.83
CA ASN A 94 7.13 4.93 -13.52
C ASN A 94 7.74 6.08 -14.36
N PRO A 95 7.10 6.47 -15.49
CA PRO A 95 7.63 7.48 -16.42
C PRO A 95 7.46 8.92 -15.91
N HIS A 96 7.75 9.15 -14.63
CA HIS A 96 7.71 10.46 -14.00
C HIS A 96 9.11 10.91 -13.59
N GLY A 97 9.25 12.19 -13.23
CA GLY A 97 10.53 12.75 -12.81
C GLY A 97 11.11 12.06 -11.56
N ASP A 98 12.43 11.96 -11.50
CA ASP A 98 13.19 11.36 -10.41
C ASP A 98 12.86 11.96 -9.03
N ALA A 99 12.61 13.28 -8.99
CA ALA A 99 12.21 13.98 -7.77
C ALA A 99 10.90 13.41 -7.18
N ALA A 100 9.88 13.19 -7.99
CA ALA A 100 8.59 12.66 -7.53
C ALA A 100 8.71 11.21 -7.01
N ILE A 101 9.56 10.40 -7.64
CA ILE A 101 9.83 9.03 -7.19
C ILE A 101 10.58 9.06 -5.85
N TYR A 102 11.55 9.96 -5.72
CA TYR A 102 12.31 10.09 -4.47
C TYR A 102 11.45 10.63 -3.32
N GLU A 103 10.58 11.62 -3.55
CA GLU A 103 9.60 12.09 -2.57
C GLU A 103 8.66 10.97 -2.10
N THR A 104 8.23 10.11 -3.02
CA THR A 104 7.46 8.91 -2.69
C THR A 104 8.26 7.98 -1.76
N MET A 105 9.54 7.74 -2.06
CA MET A 105 10.43 6.93 -1.20
C MET A 105 10.59 7.57 0.18
N VAL A 106 10.81 8.88 0.24
CA VAL A 106 10.94 9.64 1.50
C VAL A 106 9.71 9.43 2.39
N ARG A 107 8.51 9.59 1.83
CA ARG A 107 7.26 9.42 2.59
C ARG A 107 7.07 7.99 3.13
N LEU A 108 7.55 6.98 2.41
CA LEU A 108 7.46 5.58 2.83
C LEU A 108 8.59 5.15 3.76
N ALA A 109 9.55 6.03 4.05
CA ALA A 109 10.79 5.71 4.78
C ALA A 109 10.65 5.84 6.30
N THR A 110 11.31 4.93 7.02
CA THR A 110 11.39 4.94 8.50
C THR A 110 11.94 6.26 9.04
N GLY A 111 12.94 6.85 8.38
CA GLY A 111 13.57 8.10 8.83
C GLY A 111 12.67 9.33 8.73
N ASN A 112 11.64 9.30 7.87
CA ASN A 112 10.71 10.41 7.69
C ASN A 112 9.60 10.46 8.75
N GLU A 113 9.22 9.31 9.32
CA GLU A 113 8.19 9.17 10.35
C GLU A 113 6.78 9.61 9.91
N ALA A 114 6.48 9.55 8.61
CA ALA A 114 5.15 9.85 8.10
C ALA A 114 4.13 8.72 8.33
N LEU A 115 4.59 7.48 8.48
CA LEU A 115 3.78 6.28 8.60
C LEU A 115 4.07 5.55 9.91
N LEU A 116 3.04 4.92 10.50
CA LEU A 116 3.20 4.00 11.62
C LEU A 116 3.97 2.73 11.22
N ALA A 117 3.64 2.18 10.05
CA ALA A 117 4.26 1.00 9.48
C ALA A 117 4.99 1.37 8.16
N PRO A 118 6.20 1.94 8.24
CA PRO A 118 6.93 2.36 7.04
C PRO A 118 7.46 1.15 6.25
N PHE A 119 7.44 1.27 4.93
CA PHE A 119 7.82 0.20 3.99
C PHE A 119 9.28 0.24 3.56
N VAL A 120 9.94 1.37 3.76
CA VAL A 120 11.34 1.59 3.34
C VAL A 120 12.20 1.81 4.57
N GLU A 121 13.14 0.89 4.80
CA GLU A 121 14.18 1.03 5.82
C GLU A 121 15.27 1.95 5.27
N SER A 122 15.45 3.11 5.93
CA SER A 122 16.27 4.22 5.44
C SER A 122 17.57 4.38 6.24
N LYS A 123 18.62 4.88 5.55
CA LYS A 123 19.87 5.33 6.16
C LYS A 123 20.28 6.66 5.57
N GLY A 124 20.62 7.60 6.44
CA GLY A 124 20.89 8.99 6.09
C GLY A 124 19.72 9.90 6.44
N ASN A 125 19.76 11.15 5.98
CA ASN A 125 18.74 12.14 6.30
C ASN A 125 17.57 12.06 5.31
N PHE A 126 16.43 11.55 5.78
CA PHE A 126 15.14 11.51 5.06
C PHE A 126 14.17 12.61 5.50
N GLY A 127 14.66 13.62 6.24
CA GLY A 127 13.81 14.67 6.80
C GLY A 127 12.86 14.15 7.88
N LYS A 128 11.95 15.00 8.32
CA LYS A 128 10.91 14.66 9.28
C LYS A 128 9.56 15.17 8.80
N TYR A 129 8.56 14.30 8.80
CA TYR A 129 7.21 14.62 8.33
C TYR A 129 6.59 15.82 9.07
N TYR A 130 6.84 15.90 10.37
CA TYR A 130 6.30 16.92 11.27
C TYR A 130 7.09 18.25 11.28
N SER A 131 8.16 18.38 10.50
CA SER A 131 8.96 19.62 10.41
C SER A 131 9.10 20.07 8.96
N GLY A 132 8.90 21.37 8.72
CA GLY A 132 9.20 21.99 7.42
C GLY A 132 10.67 22.30 7.22
N ASP A 133 11.40 22.54 8.33
CA ASP A 133 12.81 22.93 8.32
C ASP A 133 13.76 21.72 8.17
N LEU A 134 13.36 20.55 8.67
CA LEU A 134 14.12 19.32 8.55
C LEU A 134 13.82 18.61 7.23
N SER A 135 14.32 19.17 6.13
CA SER A 135 14.20 18.60 4.79
C SER A 135 15.14 17.43 4.56
N TYR A 136 14.79 16.54 3.64
CA TYR A 136 15.60 15.37 3.29
C TYR A 136 16.81 15.73 2.42
N ALA A 137 17.89 14.94 2.54
CA ALA A 137 19.08 15.07 1.71
C ALA A 137 18.81 14.54 0.28
N ALA A 138 19.64 14.96 -0.67
CA ALA A 138 19.56 14.46 -2.05
C ALA A 138 19.79 12.95 -2.10
N SER A 139 19.10 12.27 -3.04
CA SER A 139 19.06 10.81 -3.19
C SER A 139 20.42 10.12 -3.32
N ARG A 140 21.46 10.86 -3.77
CA ARG A 140 22.84 10.36 -3.85
C ARG A 140 23.52 10.16 -2.49
N TYR A 141 23.01 10.81 -1.43
CA TYR A 141 23.58 10.72 -0.08
C TYR A 141 22.84 9.73 0.83
N THR A 142 21.67 9.28 0.43
CA THR A 142 20.83 8.38 1.23
C THR A 142 20.88 6.96 0.69
N GLU A 143 20.58 5.99 1.57
CA GLU A 143 20.49 4.57 1.23
C GLU A 143 19.17 3.99 1.75
N ALA A 144 18.64 3.02 1.02
CA ALA A 144 17.37 2.40 1.35
C ALA A 144 17.34 0.91 1.00
N LYS A 145 16.48 0.19 1.71
CA LYS A 145 16.00 -1.17 1.38
C LYS A 145 14.57 -1.33 1.83
N LEU A 146 13.93 -2.45 1.51
CA LEU A 146 12.58 -2.74 2.00
C LEU A 146 12.59 -3.05 3.50
N SER A 147 11.62 -2.54 4.23
CA SER A 147 11.39 -2.89 5.63
C SER A 147 10.89 -4.33 5.76
N PRO A 148 11.10 -5.00 6.92
CA PRO A 148 10.66 -6.38 7.14
C PRO A 148 9.16 -6.63 6.89
N ILE A 149 8.31 -5.63 7.14
CA ILE A 149 6.86 -5.73 6.88
C ILE A 149 6.52 -5.95 5.40
N CYS A 150 7.42 -5.57 4.48
CA CYS A 150 7.23 -5.82 3.06
C CYS A 150 7.23 -7.31 2.70
N ALA A 151 7.70 -8.20 3.59
CA ALA A 151 7.50 -9.64 3.43
C ALA A 151 6.01 -10.01 3.38
N GLU A 152 5.16 -9.27 4.10
CA GLU A 152 3.71 -9.45 4.11
C GLU A 152 3.02 -8.76 2.91
N ILE A 153 3.67 -7.75 2.33
CA ILE A 153 3.17 -7.06 1.14
C ILE A 153 3.40 -7.88 -0.14
N PHE A 154 4.54 -8.59 -0.20
CA PHE A 154 4.95 -9.37 -1.36
C PHE A 154 4.82 -10.89 -1.15
N LYS A 155 4.10 -11.31 -0.10
CA LYS A 155 3.96 -12.74 0.22
C LYS A 155 3.39 -13.51 -0.97
N ASP A 156 4.14 -14.53 -1.39
CA ASP A 156 3.74 -15.43 -2.47
C ASP A 156 3.41 -14.76 -3.82
N ILE A 157 3.96 -13.56 -4.09
CA ILE A 157 3.69 -12.81 -5.34
C ILE A 157 4.02 -13.62 -6.62
N ASP A 158 4.96 -14.57 -6.52
CA ASP A 158 5.37 -15.44 -7.62
C ASP A 158 4.43 -16.66 -7.82
N LYS A 159 3.37 -16.79 -6.99
CA LYS A 159 2.38 -17.87 -7.05
C LYS A 159 1.03 -17.42 -7.61
N ASP A 160 1.04 -16.48 -8.53
CA ASP A 160 -0.15 -15.95 -9.21
C ASP A 160 -1.28 -15.41 -8.30
N PRO A 161 -1.01 -14.75 -7.16
CA PRO A 161 -2.07 -14.24 -6.28
C PRO A 161 -2.80 -13.03 -6.84
N VAL A 162 -2.19 -12.29 -7.78
CA VAL A 162 -2.69 -11.03 -8.36
C VAL A 162 -2.39 -10.97 -9.85
N ASP A 163 -3.13 -10.12 -10.58
CA ASP A 163 -2.91 -9.90 -12.00
C ASP A 163 -1.65 -9.07 -12.24
N PHE A 164 -0.94 -9.42 -13.32
CA PHE A 164 0.16 -8.66 -13.87
C PHE A 164 -0.28 -7.98 -15.16
N VAL A 165 0.00 -6.69 -15.27
CA VAL A 165 -0.30 -5.86 -16.45
C VAL A 165 1.00 -5.40 -17.09
N ASP A 166 0.91 -4.99 -18.36
CA ASP A 166 2.05 -4.41 -19.06
C ASP A 166 2.40 -3.04 -18.49
N SER A 167 3.70 -2.74 -18.38
CA SER A 167 4.19 -1.41 -18.09
C SER A 167 3.78 -0.42 -19.19
N TYR A 168 3.91 0.87 -18.92
CA TYR A 168 3.51 1.95 -19.85
C TYR A 168 4.10 1.84 -21.26
N ASP A 169 5.24 1.20 -21.41
CA ASP A 169 5.95 0.96 -22.67
C ASP A 169 5.84 -0.49 -23.19
N GLY A 170 5.12 -1.35 -22.46
CA GLY A 170 4.95 -2.77 -22.77
C GLY A 170 6.22 -3.62 -22.64
N ALA A 171 7.32 -3.05 -22.13
CA ALA A 171 8.60 -3.75 -22.03
C ALA A 171 8.69 -4.68 -20.81
N MET A 172 7.89 -4.42 -19.79
CA MET A 172 7.92 -5.15 -18.51
C MET A 172 6.51 -5.47 -18.05
N LYS A 173 6.41 -6.40 -17.09
CA LYS A 173 5.17 -6.70 -16.34
C LYS A 173 5.26 -6.11 -14.94
N GLU A 174 4.15 -5.53 -14.47
CA GLU A 174 4.01 -5.03 -13.12
C GLU A 174 2.71 -5.57 -12.47
N PRO A 175 2.68 -5.81 -11.15
CA PRO A 175 1.46 -6.23 -10.48
C PRO A 175 0.45 -5.10 -10.46
N ARG A 176 -0.81 -5.39 -10.78
CA ARG A 176 -1.89 -4.42 -10.69
C ARG A 176 -2.14 -4.00 -9.24
N LEU A 177 -2.19 -4.96 -8.33
CA LEU A 177 -2.28 -4.80 -6.87
C LEU A 177 -1.18 -5.61 -6.19
N LEU A 178 -0.83 -5.27 -4.96
CA LEU A 178 0.12 -6.05 -4.15
C LEU A 178 -0.64 -7.02 -3.23
N PRO A 179 -0.21 -8.29 -3.12
CA PRO A 179 -0.93 -9.33 -2.37
C PRO A 179 -0.80 -9.18 -0.85
N THR A 180 -1.22 -8.03 -0.31
CA THR A 180 -1.09 -7.72 1.11
C THR A 180 -1.83 -8.74 1.99
N THR A 181 -1.17 -9.22 3.05
CA THR A 181 -1.74 -10.19 3.99
C THR A 181 -2.59 -9.55 5.09
N PHE A 182 -2.64 -8.22 5.12
CA PHE A 182 -3.45 -7.42 6.05
C PHE A 182 -4.05 -6.20 5.32
N PRO A 183 -5.16 -5.62 5.80
CA PRO A 183 -5.81 -4.46 5.17
C PRO A 183 -4.96 -3.18 5.28
N ASN A 184 -3.90 -3.09 4.48
CA ASN A 184 -2.98 -1.96 4.52
C ASN A 184 -3.64 -0.61 4.24
N ILE A 185 -4.74 -0.59 3.50
CA ILE A 185 -5.54 0.61 3.24
C ILE A 185 -6.03 1.30 4.54
N LEU A 186 -6.22 0.55 5.61
CA LEU A 186 -6.62 1.05 6.92
C LEU A 186 -5.42 1.34 7.83
N VAL A 187 -4.25 0.72 7.59
CA VAL A 187 -3.05 0.93 8.41
C VAL A 187 -2.29 2.18 7.99
N SER A 188 -2.16 2.41 6.69
CA SER A 188 -1.36 3.50 6.14
C SER A 188 -2.21 4.74 5.86
N ALA A 189 -1.98 5.81 6.63
CA ALA A 189 -2.61 7.10 6.34
C ALA A 189 -2.33 7.55 4.91
N ASN A 190 -3.38 7.92 4.19
CA ASN A 190 -3.30 8.29 2.78
C ASN A 190 -4.05 9.59 2.51
N LYS A 191 -3.36 10.54 1.87
CA LYS A 191 -3.96 11.80 1.42
C LYS A 191 -3.80 11.93 -0.08
N GLY A 192 -4.90 12.13 -0.79
CA GLY A 192 -4.92 12.30 -2.24
C GLY A 192 -5.73 13.53 -2.64
N ILE A 193 -5.12 14.38 -3.46
CA ILE A 193 -5.82 15.52 -4.08
C ILE A 193 -5.98 15.20 -5.54
N GLY A 194 -7.20 14.89 -5.93
CA GLY A 194 -7.58 14.60 -7.30
C GLY A 194 -8.22 15.81 -7.99
N VAL A 195 -8.87 15.56 -9.09
CA VAL A 195 -9.65 16.56 -9.83
C VAL A 195 -11.12 16.39 -9.46
N ALA A 196 -11.73 17.44 -8.92
CA ALA A 196 -13.11 17.46 -8.39
C ALA A 196 -13.38 16.49 -7.21
N MET A 197 -12.38 15.73 -6.76
CA MET A 197 -12.49 14.75 -5.68
C MET A 197 -11.22 14.77 -4.84
N ALA A 198 -11.32 14.38 -3.57
CA ALA A 198 -10.20 14.23 -2.66
C ALA A 198 -10.34 12.93 -1.87
N SER A 199 -9.25 12.42 -1.35
CA SER A 199 -9.20 11.30 -0.40
C SER A 199 -8.36 11.71 0.80
N ASP A 200 -8.87 11.49 2.01
CA ASP A 200 -8.11 11.67 3.25
C ASP A 200 -8.47 10.52 4.20
N ILE A 201 -7.61 9.52 4.22
CA ILE A 201 -7.77 8.29 5.00
C ILE A 201 -6.82 8.36 6.17
N CYS A 202 -7.34 8.35 7.40
CA CYS A 202 -6.52 8.23 8.60
C CYS A 202 -6.00 6.79 8.74
N GLY A 203 -4.81 6.65 9.34
CA GLY A 203 -4.26 5.34 9.70
C GLY A 203 -4.86 4.82 10.99
N PHE A 204 -4.91 3.50 11.13
CA PHE A 204 -5.24 2.80 12.37
C PHE A 204 -4.07 1.91 12.78
N ASN A 205 -4.03 1.50 14.03
CA ASN A 205 -2.98 0.61 14.51
C ASN A 205 -3.04 -0.75 13.82
N LEU A 206 -1.90 -1.25 13.35
CA LEU A 206 -1.81 -2.53 12.61
C LEU A 206 -2.42 -3.70 13.38
N ASN A 207 -2.11 -3.81 14.69
CA ASN A 207 -2.58 -4.92 15.50
C ASN A 207 -4.09 -4.86 15.71
N GLU A 208 -4.65 -3.66 15.88
CA GLU A 208 -6.09 -3.44 15.99
C GLU A 208 -6.81 -3.75 14.67
N VAL A 209 -6.26 -3.32 13.53
CA VAL A 209 -6.81 -3.64 12.20
C VAL A 209 -6.81 -5.14 11.95
N CYS A 210 -5.72 -5.84 12.26
CA CYS A 210 -5.66 -7.30 12.12
C CYS A 210 -6.71 -7.98 13.02
N THR A 211 -6.84 -7.55 14.28
CA THR A 211 -7.81 -8.09 15.22
C THR A 211 -9.25 -7.83 14.76
N ALA A 212 -9.56 -6.60 14.39
CA ALA A 212 -10.88 -6.23 13.87
C ALA A 212 -11.24 -7.04 12.60
N THR A 213 -10.26 -7.28 11.71
CA THR A 213 -10.47 -8.06 10.49
C THR A 213 -10.73 -9.54 10.80
N MET A 214 -10.04 -10.13 11.80
CA MET A 214 -10.31 -11.51 12.22
C MET A 214 -11.74 -11.66 12.75
N HIS A 215 -12.20 -10.73 13.59
CA HIS A 215 -13.59 -10.77 14.08
C HIS A 215 -14.61 -10.47 12.97
N TYR A 216 -14.28 -9.60 12.03
CA TYR A 216 -15.11 -9.36 10.85
C TYR A 216 -15.26 -10.63 9.98
N LEU A 217 -14.22 -11.46 9.86
CA LEU A 217 -14.29 -12.73 9.13
C LEU A 217 -15.24 -13.74 9.78
N GLU A 218 -15.36 -13.70 11.12
CA GLU A 218 -16.27 -14.55 11.91
C GLU A 218 -17.70 -13.99 11.90
N ASP A 219 -17.85 -12.67 12.11
CA ASP A 219 -19.11 -11.95 12.12
C ASP A 219 -18.98 -10.59 11.44
N PRO A 220 -19.47 -10.44 10.19
CA PRO A 220 -19.42 -9.17 9.47
C PRO A 220 -20.16 -8.01 10.15
N GLU A 221 -21.11 -8.31 11.06
CA GLU A 221 -21.89 -7.32 11.81
C GLU A 221 -21.29 -6.97 13.18
N CYS A 222 -20.12 -7.50 13.53
CA CYS A 222 -19.44 -7.20 14.80
C CYS A 222 -19.22 -5.70 15.02
N ASP A 223 -19.15 -5.25 16.28
CA ASP A 223 -18.80 -3.86 16.60
C ASP A 223 -17.29 -3.63 16.40
N LEU A 224 -16.93 -3.07 15.25
CA LEU A 224 -15.53 -2.79 14.90
C LEU A 224 -14.84 -1.83 15.88
N LEU A 225 -15.60 -0.95 16.55
CA LEU A 225 -15.04 -0.03 17.55
C LEU A 225 -14.58 -0.71 18.83
N GLU A 226 -15.02 -1.94 19.10
CA GLU A 226 -14.51 -2.73 20.22
C GLU A 226 -13.04 -3.12 20.01
N TYR A 227 -12.66 -3.42 18.77
CA TYR A 227 -11.33 -3.89 18.40
C TYR A 227 -10.42 -2.79 17.84
N MET A 228 -11.01 -1.77 17.23
CA MET A 228 -10.33 -0.65 16.56
C MET A 228 -11.03 0.67 16.94
N PRO A 229 -10.84 1.16 18.17
CA PRO A 229 -11.67 2.23 18.74
C PRO A 229 -11.49 3.60 18.09
N MET A 230 -10.31 3.88 17.55
CA MET A 230 -9.97 5.19 16.96
C MET A 230 -8.71 5.12 16.08
N PRO A 231 -8.48 6.11 15.23
CA PRO A 231 -7.25 6.25 14.45
C PRO A 231 -5.98 6.28 15.33
N ASP A 232 -4.84 5.96 14.71
CA ASP A 232 -3.53 6.06 15.32
C ASP A 232 -2.59 6.80 14.36
N PHE A 233 -1.71 7.66 14.88
CA PHE A 233 -0.86 8.52 14.06
C PHE A 233 0.61 8.40 14.44
N SER A 234 1.49 8.47 13.45
CA SER A 234 2.95 8.41 13.66
C SER A 234 3.49 9.58 14.49
N THR A 235 2.83 10.73 14.47
CA THR A 235 3.20 11.92 15.26
C THR A 235 2.69 11.89 16.69
N GLY A 236 1.88 10.89 17.07
CA GLY A 236 1.24 10.81 18.38
C GLY A 236 0.13 11.83 18.55
N GLY A 237 0.02 12.39 19.76
CA GLY A 237 -1.03 13.32 20.15
C GLY A 237 -2.17 12.64 20.92
N GLU A 238 -3.25 13.39 21.18
CA GLU A 238 -4.43 12.92 21.87
C GLU A 238 -5.68 13.18 21.05
N ILE A 239 -6.47 12.16 20.76
CA ILE A 239 -7.76 12.30 20.10
C ILE A 239 -8.82 12.67 21.14
N ILE A 240 -9.58 13.73 20.85
CA ILE A 240 -10.80 14.04 21.61
C ILE A 240 -11.88 13.07 21.14
N TYR A 241 -12.00 11.96 21.87
CA TYR A 241 -12.87 10.85 21.51
C TYR A 241 -14.34 11.18 21.69
N ARG A 242 -15.13 10.94 20.63
CA ARG A 242 -16.59 10.97 20.63
C ARG A 242 -17.07 9.73 19.88
N ARG A 243 -17.74 8.83 20.58
CA ARG A 243 -18.18 7.56 20.01
C ARG A 243 -19.05 7.72 18.77
N GLU A 244 -20.02 8.64 18.82
CA GLU A 244 -20.92 8.92 17.70
C GLU A 244 -20.19 9.36 16.42
N GLU A 245 -19.14 10.17 16.56
CA GLU A 245 -18.31 10.60 15.43
C GLU A 245 -17.47 9.43 14.87
N MET A 246 -16.95 8.56 15.75
CA MET A 246 -16.21 7.38 15.31
C MET A 246 -17.12 6.36 14.62
N GLU A 247 -18.32 6.09 15.16
CA GLU A 247 -19.34 5.26 14.51
C GLU A 247 -19.67 5.78 13.12
N ARG A 248 -19.87 7.10 12.97
CA ARG A 248 -20.11 7.72 11.67
C ARG A 248 -18.96 7.50 10.69
N ILE A 249 -17.71 7.64 11.13
CA ILE A 249 -16.52 7.41 10.29
C ILE A 249 -16.44 5.94 9.89
N ILE A 250 -16.64 5.02 10.83
CA ILE A 250 -16.62 3.56 10.58
C ILE A 250 -17.68 3.17 9.55
N GLU A 251 -18.88 3.74 9.62
CA GLU A 251 -19.99 3.37 8.73
C GLU A 251 -19.95 4.10 7.38
N THR A 252 -19.49 5.35 7.34
CA THR A 252 -19.61 6.17 6.12
C THR A 252 -18.30 6.56 5.47
N GLY A 253 -17.18 6.47 6.19
CA GLY A 253 -15.88 7.02 5.74
C GLY A 253 -15.82 8.55 5.76
N LEU A 254 -16.86 9.22 6.29
CA LEU A 254 -16.99 10.66 6.37
C LEU A 254 -17.19 11.11 7.82
N GLY A 255 -16.47 12.13 8.20
CA GLY A 255 -16.58 12.72 9.55
C GLY A 255 -15.34 13.52 9.88
N SER A 256 -15.27 14.02 11.12
CA SER A 256 -14.10 14.72 11.61
C SER A 256 -13.92 14.53 13.10
N PHE A 257 -12.69 14.50 13.54
CA PHE A 257 -12.34 14.45 14.96
C PHE A 257 -11.17 15.40 15.24
N GLN A 258 -11.00 15.76 16.50
CA GLN A 258 -9.94 16.68 16.90
C GLN A 258 -8.78 15.93 17.52
N ILE A 259 -7.56 16.38 17.20
CA ILE A 259 -6.31 15.87 17.77
C ILE A 259 -5.63 17.02 18.48
N ARG A 260 -5.13 16.76 19.69
CA ARG A 260 -4.34 17.68 20.50
C ARG A 260 -2.89 17.26 20.56
N SER A 261 -2.00 18.25 20.68
CA SER A 261 -0.61 18.06 21.06
C SER A 261 -0.49 17.52 22.47
N ARG A 262 0.55 16.69 22.69
CA ARG A 262 1.00 16.36 24.06
C ARG A 262 2.12 17.29 24.46
N TRP A 263 2.08 17.70 25.71
CA TRP A 263 3.05 18.60 26.29
C TRP A 263 3.33 18.26 27.75
N ARG A 264 4.43 18.79 28.27
CA ARG A 264 4.79 18.71 29.67
C ARG A 264 5.31 20.04 30.16
N TRP A 265 5.11 20.32 31.45
CA TRP A 265 5.64 21.48 32.11
C TRP A 265 6.99 21.17 32.75
N ILE A 266 8.01 22.02 32.53
CA ILE A 266 9.33 21.95 33.14
C ILE A 266 9.47 23.17 34.07
N PRO A 267 9.20 23.03 35.39
CA PRO A 267 9.14 24.16 36.33
C PRO A 267 10.48 24.89 36.48
N GLU A 268 11.58 24.16 36.48
CA GLU A 268 12.94 24.67 36.69
C GLU A 268 13.31 25.68 35.61
N GLU A 269 12.93 25.40 34.38
CA GLU A 269 13.22 26.23 33.20
C GLU A 269 12.08 27.17 32.86
N ARG A 270 10.90 26.95 33.43
CA ARG A 270 9.63 27.61 33.09
C ARG A 270 9.28 27.46 31.62
N ILE A 271 9.43 26.24 31.11
CA ILE A 271 9.19 25.88 29.72
C ILE A 271 8.00 24.92 29.63
N ILE A 272 7.08 25.19 28.71
CA ILE A 272 6.18 24.20 28.16
C ILE A 272 6.92 23.52 27.02
N GLU A 273 7.17 22.22 27.16
CA GLU A 273 7.74 21.37 26.11
C GLU A 273 6.62 20.61 25.42
N VAL A 274 6.39 20.91 24.13
CA VAL A 274 5.49 20.13 23.27
C VAL A 274 6.33 19.06 22.56
N TYR A 275 5.99 17.78 22.76
CA TYR A 275 6.74 16.64 22.23
C TYR A 275 5.97 15.75 21.25
N GLU A 276 4.66 15.97 21.09
CA GLU A 276 3.82 15.37 20.07
C GLU A 276 2.84 16.41 19.53
N ILE A 277 2.57 16.40 18.23
CA ILE A 277 1.68 17.34 17.56
C ILE A 277 0.66 16.62 16.68
N PRO A 278 -0.49 17.26 16.36
CA PRO A 278 -1.44 16.70 15.40
C PRO A 278 -0.78 16.35 14.06
N TYR A 279 -1.17 15.21 13.48
CA TYR A 279 -0.68 14.75 12.18
C TYR A 279 -0.97 15.72 11.02
N THR A 280 -1.93 16.61 11.22
CA THR A 280 -2.39 17.60 10.22
C THR A 280 -1.49 18.84 10.11
N THR A 281 -0.55 19.03 11.03
CA THR A 281 0.26 20.24 11.15
C THR A 281 1.77 19.96 11.24
N LYS A 282 2.59 21.00 11.28
CA LYS A 282 4.04 20.93 11.42
C LYS A 282 4.54 21.92 12.46
N THR A 283 5.76 21.71 12.97
CA THR A 283 6.38 22.55 14.01
C THR A 283 6.49 24.00 13.58
N ASP A 284 6.96 24.24 12.35
CA ASP A 284 7.09 25.58 11.76
C ASP A 284 5.74 26.33 11.71
N VAL A 285 4.65 25.68 11.28
CA VAL A 285 3.31 26.27 11.21
C VAL A 285 2.79 26.66 12.60
N ILE A 286 3.02 25.82 13.61
CA ILE A 286 2.63 26.09 15.00
C ILE A 286 3.38 27.31 15.53
N ILE A 287 4.71 27.32 15.36
CA ILE A 287 5.58 28.39 15.84
C ILE A 287 5.23 29.72 15.17
N GLU A 288 5.12 29.76 13.86
CA GLU A 288 4.71 30.97 13.12
C GLU A 288 3.37 31.52 13.61
N ARG A 289 2.40 30.65 13.87
CA ARG A 289 1.09 31.04 14.38
C ARG A 289 1.17 31.65 15.78
N ILE A 290 1.95 31.01 16.68
CA ILE A 290 2.16 31.55 18.04
C ILE A 290 2.88 32.89 18.01
N VAL A 291 3.94 33.03 17.22
CA VAL A 291 4.68 34.28 17.04
C VAL A 291 3.75 35.38 16.52
N LYS A 292 2.88 35.06 15.56
CA LYS A 292 1.88 36.03 15.06
C LYS A 292 0.92 36.48 16.16
N LEU A 293 0.39 35.55 16.96
CA LEU A 293 -0.51 35.89 18.07
C LEU A 293 0.18 36.75 19.16
N SER A 294 1.46 36.49 19.42
CA SER A 294 2.28 37.27 20.33
C SER A 294 2.48 38.75 19.81
N LYS A 295 2.81 38.90 18.52
CA LYS A 295 2.95 40.21 17.88
C LYS A 295 1.62 40.98 17.85
N GLU A 296 0.51 40.30 17.70
CA GLU A 296 -0.84 40.88 17.76
C GLU A 296 -1.28 41.21 19.20
N GLY A 297 -0.46 40.88 20.21
CA GLY A 297 -0.77 41.11 21.62
C GLY A 297 -1.87 40.23 22.20
N LYS A 298 -2.27 39.20 21.45
CA LYS A 298 -3.30 38.24 21.89
C LYS A 298 -2.77 37.23 22.90
N VAL A 299 -1.48 36.87 22.79
CA VAL A 299 -0.76 35.97 23.71
C VAL A 299 0.46 36.73 24.23
N ARG A 300 0.38 37.27 25.45
CA ARG A 300 1.43 38.10 26.07
C ARG A 300 2.23 37.31 27.11
N GLU A 301 1.78 36.13 27.44
CA GLU A 301 2.27 35.24 28.48
C GLU A 301 3.61 34.59 28.09
N ILE A 302 3.89 34.48 26.80
CA ILE A 302 5.09 33.83 26.22
C ILE A 302 6.25 34.83 26.25
N ALA A 303 7.42 34.40 26.70
CA ALA A 303 8.66 35.13 26.65
C ALA A 303 9.44 34.86 25.37
N ASP A 304 9.58 33.54 25.00
CA ASP A 304 10.24 33.10 23.80
C ASP A 304 9.63 31.74 23.32
N ILE A 305 9.88 31.37 22.06
CA ILE A 305 9.50 30.09 21.47
C ILE A 305 10.57 29.62 20.51
N ARG A 306 10.97 28.35 20.63
CA ARG A 306 12.04 27.75 19.81
C ARG A 306 11.64 26.37 19.31
N ASP A 307 12.07 26.04 18.09
CA ASP A 307 12.12 24.66 17.61
C ASP A 307 13.45 24.04 18.06
N GLU A 308 13.38 23.08 18.99
CA GLU A 308 14.51 22.31 19.48
C GLU A 308 14.44 20.85 19.00
N THR A 309 13.70 20.61 17.93
CA THR A 309 13.56 19.31 17.30
C THR A 309 14.89 18.84 16.75
N ASP A 310 15.31 17.63 17.14
CA ASP A 310 16.56 17.02 16.73
C ASP A 310 16.41 15.53 16.40
N LEU A 311 17.51 14.77 16.42
CA LEU A 311 17.49 13.33 16.17
C LEU A 311 16.81 12.53 17.26
N SER A 312 16.62 13.07 18.46
CA SER A 312 15.92 12.41 19.58
C SER A 312 14.42 12.54 19.50
N GLY A 313 13.90 13.46 18.70
CA GLY A 313 12.49 13.64 18.46
C GLY A 313 12.03 15.08 18.35
N LEU A 314 10.71 15.27 18.27
CA LEU A 314 10.05 16.56 18.22
C LEU A 314 10.14 17.26 19.58
N ARG A 315 10.54 18.51 19.57
CA ARG A 315 10.57 19.37 20.75
C ARG A 315 10.32 20.84 20.37
N ILE A 316 9.15 21.38 20.75
CA ILE A 316 8.90 22.82 20.71
C ILE A 316 8.97 23.33 22.14
N ALA A 317 9.91 24.25 22.43
CA ALA A 317 10.08 24.86 23.73
C ALA A 317 9.40 26.24 23.75
N ILE A 318 8.47 26.44 24.69
CA ILE A 318 7.74 27.69 24.90
C ILE A 318 8.10 28.23 26.28
N ASP A 319 8.90 29.29 26.32
CA ASP A 319 9.31 29.96 27.57
C ASP A 319 8.20 30.86 28.10
N LEU A 320 7.83 30.68 29.36
CA LEU A 320 6.78 31.44 30.00
C LEU A 320 7.34 32.61 30.83
N LYS A 321 6.63 33.74 30.82
CA LYS A 321 6.88 34.83 31.77
C LYS A 321 6.55 34.39 33.20
N ARG A 322 7.07 35.14 34.18
CA ARG A 322 6.83 34.83 35.59
C ARG A 322 5.34 34.96 35.94
N GLY A 323 4.82 34.01 36.71
CA GLY A 323 3.44 34.02 37.21
C GLY A 323 2.37 33.61 36.18
N VAL A 324 2.78 33.08 35.05
CA VAL A 324 1.85 32.50 34.06
C VAL A 324 1.51 31.05 34.43
N ASP A 325 0.24 30.70 34.38
CA ASP A 325 -0.25 29.34 34.53
C ASP A 325 -0.10 28.61 33.17
N PRO A 326 0.65 27.49 33.11
CA PRO A 326 0.86 26.75 31.87
C PRO A 326 -0.43 26.13 31.32
N ASP A 327 -1.35 25.65 32.17
CA ASP A 327 -2.59 25.02 31.74
C ASP A 327 -3.55 26.03 31.11
N GLU A 328 -3.68 27.24 31.70
CA GLU A 328 -4.49 28.32 31.14
C GLU A 328 -3.94 28.77 29.79
N LEU A 329 -2.60 28.90 29.68
CA LEU A 329 -1.96 29.27 28.42
C LEU A 329 -2.19 28.19 27.36
N MET A 330 -2.00 26.90 27.68
CA MET A 330 -2.22 25.82 26.71
C MET A 330 -3.69 25.74 26.28
N ALA A 331 -4.64 25.94 27.19
CA ALA A 331 -6.06 26.01 26.83
C ALA A 331 -6.35 27.14 25.83
N LYS A 332 -5.65 28.29 25.94
CA LYS A 332 -5.73 29.42 25.02
C LYS A 332 -5.08 29.11 23.68
N LEU A 333 -3.91 28.46 23.68
CA LEU A 333 -3.18 28.06 22.48
C LEU A 333 -3.95 26.99 21.69
N TYR A 334 -4.57 26.01 22.32
CA TYR A 334 -5.43 25.03 21.66
C TYR A 334 -6.58 25.66 20.87
N ARG A 335 -7.17 26.75 21.37
CA ARG A 335 -8.27 27.45 20.67
C ARG A 335 -7.82 28.33 19.51
N SER A 336 -6.55 28.72 19.46
CA SER A 336 -6.05 29.74 18.54
C SER A 336 -4.96 29.31 17.59
N THR A 337 -4.46 28.09 17.77
CA THR A 337 -3.37 27.50 16.96
C THR A 337 -3.68 26.06 16.55
N THR A 338 -2.84 25.50 15.70
CA THR A 338 -2.91 24.09 15.27
C THR A 338 -2.28 23.12 16.28
N LEU A 339 -1.99 23.54 17.53
CA LEU A 339 -1.72 22.63 18.64
C LEU A 339 -2.94 21.74 18.97
N GLN A 340 -4.14 22.20 18.63
CA GLN A 340 -5.33 21.37 18.47
C GLN A 340 -5.86 21.61 17.07
N ASP A 341 -6.04 20.53 16.31
CA ASP A 341 -6.47 20.60 14.93
C ASP A 341 -7.48 19.50 14.60
N SER A 342 -8.23 19.67 13.53
CA SER A 342 -9.26 18.76 13.09
C SER A 342 -8.77 17.91 11.94
N PHE A 343 -8.88 16.57 12.07
CA PHE A 343 -8.72 15.66 10.96
C PHE A 343 -10.10 15.41 10.32
N SER A 344 -10.20 15.68 9.02
CA SER A 344 -11.44 15.47 8.25
C SER A 344 -11.29 14.23 7.40
N CYS A 345 -12.05 13.18 7.74
CA CYS A 345 -12.08 11.93 7.02
C CYS A 345 -12.88 12.05 5.73
N ASN A 346 -12.33 11.53 4.65
CA ASN A 346 -12.98 11.31 3.37
C ASN A 346 -12.34 10.07 2.73
N PHE A 347 -12.87 8.89 3.04
CA PHE A 347 -12.30 7.62 2.65
C PHE A 347 -12.68 7.25 1.22
N ASN A 348 -12.07 7.95 0.28
CA ASN A 348 -12.26 7.72 -1.14
C ASN A 348 -11.21 6.73 -1.65
N VAL A 349 -11.65 5.54 -1.99
CA VAL A 349 -10.83 4.39 -2.38
C VAL A 349 -11.24 3.92 -3.77
N LEU A 350 -10.29 3.47 -4.56
CA LEU A 350 -10.57 2.86 -5.85
C LEU A 350 -10.91 1.38 -5.68
N VAL A 351 -12.08 1.00 -6.19
CA VAL A 351 -12.52 -0.39 -6.33
C VAL A 351 -12.79 -0.62 -7.81
N ASP A 352 -12.11 -1.58 -8.41
CA ASP A 352 -12.18 -1.88 -9.85
C ASP A 352 -11.98 -0.66 -10.77
N GLY A 353 -11.11 0.27 -10.33
CA GLY A 353 -10.80 1.49 -11.05
C GLY A 353 -11.81 2.63 -10.89
N TYR A 354 -12.83 2.47 -10.04
CA TYR A 354 -13.82 3.51 -9.76
C TYR A 354 -13.67 4.06 -8.35
N PRO A 355 -13.63 5.40 -8.16
CA PRO A 355 -13.57 6.00 -6.84
C PRO A 355 -14.90 5.83 -6.11
N ARG A 356 -14.83 5.33 -4.88
CA ARG A 356 -15.97 5.16 -3.97
C ARG A 356 -15.63 5.70 -2.59
N VAL A 357 -16.53 6.47 -2.00
CA VAL A 357 -16.44 6.84 -0.59
C VAL A 357 -17.05 5.71 0.22
N MET A 358 -16.25 5.10 1.09
CA MET A 358 -16.62 3.90 1.82
C MET A 358 -16.27 4.01 3.30
N GLY A 359 -17.15 3.49 4.16
CA GLY A 359 -16.84 3.26 5.57
C GLY A 359 -15.81 2.14 5.76
N VAL A 360 -15.29 2.04 6.98
CA VAL A 360 -14.30 0.99 7.32
C VAL A 360 -14.87 -0.41 7.10
N ARG A 361 -16.13 -0.64 7.47
CA ARG A 361 -16.82 -1.93 7.25
C ARG A 361 -16.86 -2.31 5.76
N GLN A 362 -17.20 -1.36 4.90
CA GLN A 362 -17.22 -1.59 3.46
C GLN A 362 -15.82 -1.82 2.88
N ILE A 363 -14.81 -1.09 3.37
CA ILE A 363 -13.40 -1.29 2.98
C ILE A 363 -12.93 -2.69 3.40
N LEU A 364 -13.29 -3.15 4.60
CA LEU A 364 -12.97 -4.51 5.05
C LEU A 364 -13.67 -5.55 4.17
N HIS A 365 -14.94 -5.33 3.81
CA HIS A 365 -15.67 -6.22 2.91
C HIS A 365 -14.94 -6.37 1.56
N GLU A 366 -14.66 -5.26 0.89
CA GLU A 366 -13.97 -5.26 -0.41
C GLU A 366 -12.56 -5.89 -0.31
N TRP A 367 -11.83 -5.61 0.78
CA TRP A 367 -10.52 -6.21 1.00
C TRP A 367 -10.61 -7.72 1.24
N VAL A 368 -11.57 -8.19 2.03
CA VAL A 368 -11.77 -9.61 2.33
C VAL A 368 -12.15 -10.38 1.06
N GLU A 369 -13.10 -9.87 0.28
CA GLU A 369 -13.49 -10.48 -0.99
C GLU A 369 -12.30 -10.59 -1.94
N TRP A 370 -11.54 -9.52 -2.10
CA TRP A 370 -10.33 -9.53 -2.90
C TRP A 370 -9.28 -10.50 -2.33
N ARG A 371 -9.10 -10.56 -1.02
CA ARG A 371 -8.11 -11.44 -0.37
C ARG A 371 -8.50 -12.91 -0.51
N ILE A 372 -9.79 -13.25 -0.43
CA ILE A 372 -10.29 -14.61 -0.69
C ILE A 372 -9.89 -15.04 -2.11
N GLN A 373 -10.11 -14.20 -3.12
CA GLN A 373 -9.72 -14.52 -4.50
C GLN A 373 -8.20 -14.67 -4.65
N SER A 374 -7.43 -13.77 -4.06
CA SER A 374 -5.97 -13.82 -4.07
C SER A 374 -5.43 -15.11 -3.39
N THR A 375 -6.01 -15.49 -2.24
CA THR A 375 -5.64 -16.70 -1.53
C THR A 375 -6.04 -17.95 -2.32
N ARG A 376 -7.23 -17.98 -2.92
CA ARG A 376 -7.70 -19.07 -3.79
C ARG A 376 -6.74 -19.30 -4.96
N ARG A 377 -6.34 -18.25 -5.65
CA ARG A 377 -5.39 -18.32 -6.78
C ARG A 377 -4.04 -18.88 -6.34
N ARG A 378 -3.48 -18.38 -5.24
CA ARG A 378 -2.21 -18.86 -4.67
C ARG A 378 -2.27 -20.35 -4.31
N VAL A 379 -3.32 -20.78 -3.61
CA VAL A 379 -3.50 -22.19 -3.21
C VAL A 379 -3.69 -23.08 -4.45
N SER A 380 -4.45 -22.62 -5.45
CA SER A 380 -4.62 -23.33 -6.72
C SER A 380 -3.30 -23.47 -7.49
N PHE A 381 -2.45 -22.45 -7.46
CA PHE A 381 -1.12 -22.52 -8.05
C PHE A 381 -0.24 -23.58 -7.37
N ASP A 382 -0.21 -23.57 -6.03
CA ASP A 382 0.54 -24.58 -5.26
C ASP A 382 -0.02 -25.99 -5.50
N LEU A 383 -1.34 -26.16 -5.54
CA LEU A 383 -2.00 -27.42 -5.88
C LEU A 383 -1.60 -27.92 -7.28
N GLY A 384 -1.67 -27.03 -8.29
CA GLY A 384 -1.26 -27.38 -9.66
C GLY A 384 0.19 -27.85 -9.73
N LYS A 385 1.12 -27.12 -9.09
CA LYS A 385 2.54 -27.47 -9.07
C LYS A 385 2.83 -28.80 -8.35
N LYS A 386 2.14 -29.06 -7.24
CA LYS A 386 2.30 -30.32 -6.50
C LYS A 386 1.68 -31.48 -7.26
N SER A 387 0.52 -31.29 -7.90
CA SER A 387 -0.13 -32.31 -8.73
C SER A 387 0.71 -32.65 -9.97
N GLU A 388 1.29 -31.65 -10.67
CA GLU A 388 2.24 -31.90 -11.75
C GLU A 388 3.42 -32.77 -11.28
N ARG A 389 4.00 -32.43 -10.13
CA ARG A 389 5.12 -33.16 -9.55
C ARG A 389 4.72 -34.59 -9.14
N LEU A 390 3.56 -34.76 -8.50
CA LEU A 390 3.04 -36.07 -8.12
C LEU A 390 2.82 -36.95 -9.35
N HIS A 391 2.23 -36.38 -10.41
CA HIS A 391 2.01 -37.05 -11.67
C HIS A 391 3.32 -37.63 -12.29
N LEU A 392 4.39 -36.81 -12.29
CA LEU A 392 5.71 -37.31 -12.74
C LEU A 392 6.28 -38.40 -11.86
N LEU A 393 6.07 -38.32 -10.54
CA LEU A 393 6.56 -39.33 -9.60
C LEU A 393 5.80 -40.68 -9.72
N HIS A 394 4.50 -40.64 -10.03
CA HIS A 394 3.76 -41.90 -10.33
C HIS A 394 4.26 -42.58 -11.61
N GLY A 395 4.61 -41.81 -12.64
CA GLY A 395 5.27 -42.39 -13.82
C GLY A 395 6.61 -43.02 -13.48
N LEU A 396 7.38 -42.40 -12.60
CA LEU A 396 8.63 -42.95 -12.10
C LEU A 396 8.39 -44.23 -11.28
N GLU A 397 7.41 -44.23 -10.38
CA GLU A 397 7.04 -45.40 -9.57
C GLU A 397 6.70 -46.61 -10.44
N ALA A 398 5.88 -46.44 -11.49
CA ALA A 398 5.53 -47.48 -12.44
C ALA A 398 6.77 -48.16 -13.08
N ILE A 399 7.80 -47.34 -13.38
CA ILE A 399 9.06 -47.85 -13.97
C ILE A 399 9.98 -48.48 -12.93
N LEU A 400 10.02 -47.93 -11.71
CA LEU A 400 10.84 -48.48 -10.62
C LEU A 400 10.38 -49.88 -10.17
N LEU A 401 9.11 -50.22 -10.40
CA LEU A 401 8.59 -51.58 -10.18
C LEU A 401 9.20 -52.62 -11.13
N ASP A 402 9.66 -52.21 -12.33
CA ASP A 402 10.29 -53.09 -13.31
C ASP A 402 11.38 -52.35 -14.11
N ILE A 403 12.48 -52.02 -13.41
CA ILE A 403 13.60 -51.27 -13.97
C ILE A 403 14.27 -52.01 -15.12
N ASP A 404 14.40 -53.35 -15.02
CA ASP A 404 15.04 -54.16 -16.05
C ASP A 404 14.29 -54.09 -17.37
N LYS A 405 12.97 -54.05 -17.33
CA LYS A 405 12.11 -53.82 -18.49
C LYS A 405 12.33 -52.43 -19.10
N ALA A 406 12.45 -51.40 -18.27
CA ALA A 406 12.71 -50.02 -18.74
C ALA A 406 14.07 -49.92 -19.45
N ILE A 407 15.11 -50.48 -18.84
CA ILE A 407 16.46 -50.55 -19.44
C ILE A 407 16.43 -51.34 -20.73
N ALA A 408 15.74 -52.49 -20.79
CA ALA A 408 15.61 -53.31 -21.97
C ALA A 408 14.88 -52.53 -23.11
N ILE A 409 13.82 -51.80 -22.82
CA ILE A 409 13.12 -50.97 -23.81
C ILE A 409 14.06 -49.89 -24.37
N ILE A 410 14.73 -49.14 -23.53
CA ILE A 410 15.65 -48.08 -23.96
C ILE A 410 16.79 -48.65 -24.81
N ARG A 411 17.42 -49.75 -24.33
CA ARG A 411 18.56 -50.37 -24.99
C ARG A 411 18.21 -50.98 -26.36
N ASN A 412 17.01 -51.54 -26.51
CA ASN A 412 16.57 -52.20 -27.72
C ASN A 412 15.92 -51.24 -28.74
N THR A 413 15.66 -50.00 -28.35
CA THR A 413 15.12 -48.95 -29.22
C THR A 413 16.24 -48.43 -30.15
N LYS A 414 16.01 -48.46 -31.47
CA LYS A 414 17.02 -48.11 -32.46
C LYS A 414 17.14 -46.60 -32.72
N LEU A 415 16.04 -45.87 -32.59
CA LEU A 415 15.97 -44.45 -32.84
C LEU A 415 15.63 -43.68 -31.53
N GLU A 416 16.36 -42.64 -31.24
CA GLU A 416 16.18 -41.83 -30.05
C GLU A 416 14.72 -41.33 -29.92
N ALA A 417 14.12 -40.85 -31.02
CA ALA A 417 12.74 -40.41 -31.07
C ALA A 417 11.68 -41.45 -30.73
N GLU A 418 12.03 -42.74 -30.76
CA GLU A 418 11.13 -43.87 -30.42
C GLU A 418 11.22 -44.30 -28.95
N VAL A 419 12.17 -43.74 -28.16
CA VAL A 419 12.38 -44.12 -26.75
C VAL A 419 11.15 -43.77 -25.91
N VAL A 420 10.69 -42.56 -26.00
CA VAL A 420 9.52 -42.08 -25.26
C VAL A 420 8.25 -42.84 -25.66
N PRO A 421 7.87 -42.96 -26.93
CA PRO A 421 6.72 -43.79 -27.34
C PRO A 421 6.79 -45.25 -26.90
N ASN A 422 8.00 -45.85 -26.85
CA ASN A 422 8.18 -47.25 -26.42
C ASN A 422 8.03 -47.39 -24.90
N LEU A 423 8.51 -46.41 -24.11
CA LEU A 423 8.29 -46.37 -22.66
C LEU A 423 6.80 -46.18 -22.33
N MET A 424 6.12 -45.29 -23.04
CA MET A 424 4.67 -45.08 -22.87
C MET A 424 3.90 -46.38 -23.07
N ARG A 425 4.15 -47.10 -24.16
CA ARG A 425 3.50 -48.39 -24.45
C ARG A 425 3.90 -49.50 -23.49
N GLY A 426 5.14 -49.50 -23.02
CA GLY A 426 5.66 -50.54 -22.12
C GLY A 426 5.13 -50.46 -20.72
N PHE A 427 4.85 -49.27 -20.21
CA PHE A 427 4.47 -48.98 -18.82
C PHE A 427 3.08 -48.36 -18.65
N ASP A 428 2.38 -48.11 -19.76
CA ASP A 428 1.06 -47.44 -19.76
C ASP A 428 1.10 -46.09 -19.07
N ILE A 429 2.13 -45.30 -19.39
CA ILE A 429 2.38 -43.95 -18.89
C ILE A 429 2.25 -42.95 -20.03
N ASP A 430 2.01 -41.67 -19.69
CA ASP A 430 1.91 -40.60 -20.70
C ASP A 430 3.29 -40.08 -21.15
N GLU A 431 3.26 -39.18 -22.14
CA GLU A 431 4.46 -38.59 -22.76
C GLU A 431 5.32 -37.84 -21.74
N THR A 432 4.71 -36.98 -20.88
CA THR A 432 5.43 -36.18 -19.87
C THR A 432 6.10 -37.07 -18.82
N GLN A 433 5.43 -38.14 -18.38
CA GLN A 433 5.99 -39.11 -17.48
C GLN A 433 7.15 -39.92 -18.15
N ALA A 434 6.97 -40.30 -19.39
CA ALA A 434 7.98 -41.06 -20.13
C ALA A 434 9.23 -40.24 -20.44
N GLU A 435 9.08 -38.94 -20.80
CA GLU A 435 10.20 -38.00 -20.96
C GLU A 435 10.96 -37.84 -19.64
N PHE A 436 10.25 -37.54 -18.53
CA PHE A 436 10.87 -37.41 -17.22
C PHE A 436 11.71 -38.60 -16.83
N VAL A 437 11.22 -39.79 -17.13
CA VAL A 437 11.93 -41.02 -16.84
C VAL A 437 13.11 -41.25 -17.78
N ALA A 438 12.97 -40.96 -19.06
CA ALA A 438 14.05 -41.09 -20.05
C ALA A 438 15.26 -40.23 -19.70
N GLU A 439 15.05 -39.10 -19.03
CA GLU A 439 16.10 -38.16 -18.59
C GLU A 439 16.76 -38.59 -17.26
N LEU A 440 16.31 -39.66 -16.61
CA LEU A 440 16.86 -40.08 -15.32
C LEU A 440 18.32 -40.52 -15.44
N LYS A 441 19.14 -39.99 -14.54
CA LYS A 441 20.55 -40.41 -14.44
C LYS A 441 20.63 -41.82 -13.87
N LEU A 442 21.40 -42.71 -14.49
CA LEU A 442 21.61 -44.10 -14.05
C LEU A 442 21.98 -44.21 -12.56
N ARG A 443 22.73 -43.26 -12.01
CA ARG A 443 23.07 -43.21 -10.58
C ARG A 443 21.87 -43.06 -9.64
N ASN A 444 20.73 -42.62 -10.16
CA ASN A 444 19.50 -42.42 -9.39
C ASN A 444 18.61 -43.68 -9.39
N ILE A 445 19.07 -44.79 -10.00
CA ILE A 445 18.36 -46.03 -10.02
C ILE A 445 18.95 -46.95 -8.91
N ASN A 446 18.83 -46.54 -7.66
CA ASN A 446 19.27 -47.32 -6.51
C ASN A 446 18.13 -47.38 -5.46
N GLU A 447 18.23 -48.38 -4.56
CA GLU A 447 17.20 -48.64 -3.56
C GLU A 447 16.91 -47.44 -2.65
N GLU A 448 17.93 -46.70 -2.24
CA GLU A 448 17.77 -45.51 -1.42
C GLU A 448 16.97 -44.42 -2.14
N TYR A 449 17.25 -44.18 -3.41
CA TYR A 449 16.53 -43.20 -4.22
C TYR A 449 15.05 -43.60 -4.38
N ILE A 450 14.78 -44.91 -4.63
CA ILE A 450 13.42 -45.42 -4.76
C ILE A 450 12.63 -45.22 -3.45
N LEU A 451 13.20 -45.60 -2.30
CA LEU A 451 12.56 -45.44 -1.00
C LEU A 451 12.27 -43.98 -0.67
N ASN A 452 13.19 -43.07 -1.02
CA ASN A 452 12.98 -41.63 -0.82
C ASN A 452 11.87 -41.10 -1.71
N ARG A 453 11.73 -41.56 -2.96
CA ARG A 453 10.66 -41.15 -3.87
C ARG A 453 9.29 -41.64 -3.45
N THR A 454 9.20 -42.88 -2.96
CA THR A 454 7.93 -43.39 -2.40
C THR A 454 7.47 -42.55 -1.18
N LYS A 455 8.40 -42.16 -0.32
CA LYS A 455 8.08 -41.22 0.80
C LYS A 455 7.66 -39.85 0.29
N ASP A 456 8.33 -39.33 -0.76
CA ASP A 456 7.97 -38.04 -1.38
C ASP A 456 6.55 -38.10 -1.97
N ILE A 457 6.12 -39.24 -2.57
CA ILE A 457 4.76 -39.41 -3.11
C ILE A 457 3.73 -39.28 -1.99
N ALA A 458 3.85 -40.09 -0.92
CA ALA A 458 2.90 -40.08 0.19
C ALA A 458 2.79 -38.69 0.82
N LYS A 459 3.93 -38.00 1.00
CA LYS A 459 3.94 -36.62 1.52
C LYS A 459 3.26 -35.63 0.58
N LEU A 460 3.45 -35.77 -0.75
CA LEU A 460 2.80 -34.89 -1.72
C LEU A 460 1.29 -35.15 -1.79
N GLU A 461 0.85 -36.40 -1.66
CA GLU A 461 -0.58 -36.75 -1.59
C GLU A 461 -1.25 -36.11 -0.38
N ASP A 462 -0.63 -36.15 0.81
CA ASP A 462 -1.11 -35.50 2.01
C ASP A 462 -1.18 -33.95 1.80
N GLU A 463 -0.11 -33.35 1.27
CA GLU A 463 -0.05 -31.92 1.01
C GLU A 463 -1.09 -31.47 -0.06
N ILE A 464 -1.39 -32.29 -1.05
CA ILE A 464 -2.42 -32.04 -2.07
C ILE A 464 -3.80 -32.10 -1.41
N ALA A 465 -4.06 -33.13 -0.59
CA ALA A 465 -5.32 -33.26 0.13
C ALA A 465 -5.59 -32.05 1.07
N GLU A 466 -4.57 -31.54 1.74
CA GLU A 466 -4.68 -30.31 2.54
C GLU A 466 -5.05 -29.08 1.68
N LEU A 467 -4.43 -28.93 0.50
CA LEU A 467 -4.73 -27.81 -0.40
C LEU A 467 -6.13 -27.92 -1.02
N GLU A 468 -6.56 -29.15 -1.36
CA GLU A 468 -7.93 -29.42 -1.84
C GLU A 468 -8.97 -29.14 -0.76
N ASP A 469 -8.68 -29.47 0.50
CA ASP A 469 -9.55 -29.13 1.63
C ASP A 469 -9.69 -27.61 1.79
N ILE A 470 -8.59 -26.85 1.72
CA ILE A 470 -8.63 -25.38 1.76
C ILE A 470 -9.51 -24.84 0.63
N LEU A 471 -9.43 -25.38 -0.58
CA LEU A 471 -10.22 -24.93 -1.73
C LEU A 471 -11.67 -25.40 -1.70
N SER A 472 -12.01 -26.38 -0.88
CA SER A 472 -13.34 -27.01 -0.83
C SER A 472 -14.44 -26.05 -0.34
N SER A 473 -14.09 -25.08 0.50
CA SER A 473 -15.04 -24.11 1.02
C SER A 473 -14.41 -22.72 1.20
N GLU A 474 -15.26 -21.69 1.17
CA GLU A 474 -14.83 -20.32 1.44
C GLU A 474 -14.43 -20.15 2.91
N ASP A 475 -15.08 -20.84 3.83
CA ASP A 475 -14.77 -20.79 5.26
C ASP A 475 -13.35 -21.32 5.56
N ASN A 476 -12.90 -22.36 4.84
CA ASN A 476 -11.53 -22.83 4.93
C ASN A 476 -10.52 -21.78 4.45
N ILE A 477 -10.84 -21.05 3.37
CA ILE A 477 -10.01 -19.94 2.88
C ILE A 477 -10.00 -18.80 3.90
N LYS A 478 -11.14 -18.43 4.49
CA LYS A 478 -11.24 -17.42 5.56
C LYS A 478 -10.40 -17.79 6.77
N LYS A 479 -10.36 -19.08 7.12
CA LYS A 479 -9.49 -19.58 8.20
C LYS A 479 -8.01 -19.36 7.88
N VAL A 480 -7.57 -19.64 6.66
CA VAL A 480 -6.19 -19.35 6.22
C VAL A 480 -5.88 -17.88 6.33
N ILE A 481 -6.80 -17.01 5.92
CA ILE A 481 -6.63 -15.54 6.03
C ILE A 481 -6.55 -15.12 7.50
N SER A 482 -7.40 -15.66 8.37
CA SER A 482 -7.38 -15.40 9.82
C SER A 482 -6.06 -15.82 10.46
N ASP A 483 -5.54 -17.00 10.12
CA ASP A 483 -4.25 -17.51 10.60
C ASP A 483 -3.08 -16.61 10.13
N GLU A 484 -3.14 -16.11 8.89
CA GLU A 484 -2.16 -15.16 8.37
C GLU A 484 -2.22 -13.81 9.12
N LEU A 485 -3.41 -13.27 9.39
CA LEU A 485 -3.60 -12.06 10.18
C LEU A 485 -3.08 -12.24 11.61
N ALA A 486 -3.33 -13.38 12.25
CA ALA A 486 -2.81 -13.72 13.57
C ALA A 486 -1.27 -13.79 13.57
N ALA A 487 -0.67 -14.34 12.50
CA ALA A 487 0.79 -14.37 12.34
C ALA A 487 1.39 -12.98 12.18
N VAL A 488 0.76 -12.10 11.39
CA VAL A 488 1.15 -10.68 11.25
C VAL A 488 1.07 -9.99 12.60
N ASN A 489 -0.05 -10.15 13.31
CA ASN A 489 -0.31 -9.55 14.61
C ASN A 489 0.74 -9.94 15.66
N LYS A 490 1.17 -11.20 15.65
CA LYS A 490 2.22 -11.71 16.55
C LYS A 490 3.62 -11.22 16.17
N LYS A 491 3.90 -11.11 14.88
CA LYS A 491 5.25 -10.78 14.36
C LYS A 491 5.55 -9.29 14.41
N TYR A 492 4.57 -8.45 14.19
CA TYR A 492 4.72 -6.99 14.09
C TYR A 492 3.90 -6.29 15.17
N VAL A 493 4.38 -6.38 16.40
CA VAL A 493 3.73 -5.70 17.53
C VAL A 493 4.03 -4.21 17.49
N MET A 494 3.01 -3.40 17.35
CA MET A 494 3.10 -1.94 17.34
C MET A 494 2.29 -1.36 18.51
N PRO A 495 2.94 -0.73 19.50
CA PRO A 495 2.20 -0.01 20.53
C PRO A 495 1.46 1.18 19.92
N ARG A 496 0.25 1.44 20.39
CA ARG A 496 -0.52 2.63 20.01
C ARG A 496 0.25 3.90 20.44
N ARG A 497 0.23 4.91 19.57
CA ARG A 497 0.90 6.19 19.82
C ARG A 497 -0.08 7.31 20.18
N THR A 498 -1.25 7.32 19.57
CA THR A 498 -2.27 8.36 19.76
C THR A 498 -3.28 7.97 20.83
#